data_cc67702523ceb4155d23f316b13277ab
#
_entry.id   cc67702523ceb4155d23f316b13277ab
#
_cell.length_a   1.000
_cell.length_b   1.000
_cell.length_c   1.000
_cell.angle_alpha   90.00
_cell.angle_beta   90.00
_cell.angle_gamma   90.00
#
_symmetry.space_group_name_H-M   'P 1'
#
loop_
_entity.id
_entity.type
_entity.pdbx_description
1 polymer ?
#
loop_
_entity_poly.entity_id
_entity_poly.type
_entity_poly.pdbx_seq_one_letter_code
_entity_poly.pdbx_strand_id
1 'polypeptide(L)'
;MKEKDFKHEEQDDFLYLLKKAESLDSYRREVFEKFIKNLPEYSPQDLYNLLEKEGYRGQKDARKMVCVAVYRHLRRIKMIYVHKIPPESLPEKVNYIFMGPTGCGKTYIMELLFGKILKIPYVIIDITKYSETGYVGENVINIPYKLIEAARGNKYLAQIGAIIIDEFDKIAGSTSNLRFAGAGTQKDVSGYGVQRELLKLLEHGISEYGEDHSVEGKINTRDILFVAIGAFSGFSKEFLEKDIGFLKEIDESGNVIAYKLKGEEEDVYNFFKYGFLPELIARFQRIIPFEPLDRETLKEILDLKIEKLRNEFKLEGFELVLKERLKDFIVDRALEKGVGARGIESVLLKELEKVAFDIFGKNKKGKVIIDSVKENIKTKIIYKKGE
;
A
#
# COMPACT_ATOMS: atom_id res chain seq x y z
N MET A 1 2.59 54.53 -28.57
CA MET A 1 1.29 54.28 -27.89
C MET A 1 0.94 52.77 -27.77
N LYS A 2 1.39 51.91 -28.68
CA LYS A 2 1.04 50.47 -28.66
C LYS A 2 1.83 49.58 -27.66
N GLU A 3 3.00 49.99 -27.18
CA GLU A 3 3.78 49.18 -26.23
C GLU A 3 3.38 49.33 -24.75
N LYS A 4 2.70 50.42 -24.41
CA LYS A 4 2.20 50.63 -23.03
C LYS A 4 0.88 49.90 -22.78
N ASP A 5 0.06 49.73 -23.79
CA ASP A 5 -1.24 49.07 -23.67
C ASP A 5 -1.06 47.54 -23.53
N PHE A 6 -0.05 46.94 -24.23
CA PHE A 6 0.27 45.51 -24.13
C PHE A 6 0.77 45.10 -22.74
N LYS A 7 1.56 45.95 -22.07
CA LYS A 7 2.07 45.69 -20.73
C LYS A 7 0.99 45.80 -19.64
N HIS A 8 -0.07 46.59 -19.87
CA HIS A 8 -1.19 46.67 -18.93
C HIS A 8 -2.13 45.45 -19.02
N GLU A 9 -2.42 44.95 -20.21
CA GLU A 9 -3.23 43.74 -20.36
C GLU A 9 -2.53 42.50 -19.77
N GLU A 10 -1.22 42.32 -20.02
CA GLU A 10 -0.46 41.23 -19.41
C GLU A 10 -0.39 41.31 -17.87
N GLN A 11 -0.32 42.52 -17.30
CA GLN A 11 -0.36 42.76 -15.85
C GLN A 11 -1.74 42.46 -15.26
N ASP A 12 -2.82 42.84 -15.92
CA ASP A 12 -4.17 42.59 -15.47
C ASP A 12 -4.55 41.10 -15.54
N ASP A 13 -4.11 40.40 -16.58
CA ASP A 13 -4.26 38.93 -16.70
C ASP A 13 -3.46 38.21 -15.63
N PHE A 14 -2.24 38.64 -15.35
CA PHE A 14 -1.40 38.07 -14.29
C PHE A 14 -2.03 38.26 -12.90
N LEU A 15 -2.53 39.47 -12.60
CA LEU A 15 -3.23 39.78 -11.34
C LEU A 15 -4.55 38.98 -11.21
N TYR A 16 -5.27 38.74 -12.30
CA TYR A 16 -6.45 37.90 -12.31
C TYR A 16 -6.11 36.46 -12.00
N LEU A 17 -5.04 35.89 -12.61
CA LEU A 17 -4.58 34.53 -12.36
C LEU A 17 -4.09 34.34 -10.91
N LEU A 18 -3.38 35.33 -10.35
CA LEU A 18 -2.95 35.31 -8.95
C LEU A 18 -4.16 35.28 -8.00
N LYS A 19 -5.13 36.15 -8.18
CA LYS A 19 -6.37 36.16 -7.35
C LYS A 19 -7.12 34.83 -7.44
N LYS A 20 -7.18 34.24 -8.63
CA LYS A 20 -7.81 32.93 -8.84
C LYS A 20 -7.06 31.82 -8.14
N ALA A 21 -5.73 31.84 -8.17
CA ALA A 21 -4.87 30.88 -7.48
C ALA A 21 -5.01 31.00 -5.95
N GLU A 22 -5.01 32.19 -5.40
CA GLU A 22 -5.24 32.46 -3.97
C GLU A 22 -6.63 32.01 -3.50
N SER A 23 -7.66 32.27 -4.29
CA SER A 23 -9.03 31.81 -4.04
C SER A 23 -9.10 30.28 -4.01
N LEU A 24 -8.41 29.60 -4.94
CA LEU A 24 -8.36 28.14 -5.00
C LEU A 24 -7.59 27.54 -3.81
N ASP A 25 -6.49 28.16 -3.40
CA ASP A 25 -5.71 27.70 -2.23
C ASP A 25 -6.52 27.88 -0.94
N SER A 26 -7.22 29.01 -0.77
CA SER A 26 -8.12 29.24 0.35
C SER A 26 -9.25 28.20 0.42
N TYR A 27 -9.88 27.90 -0.71
CA TYR A 27 -10.89 26.85 -0.80
C TYR A 27 -10.35 25.47 -0.44
N ARG A 28 -9.16 25.09 -0.94
CA ARG A 28 -8.50 23.83 -0.62
C ARG A 28 -8.21 23.70 0.88
N ARG A 29 -7.80 24.78 1.52
CA ARG A 29 -7.56 24.84 2.96
C ARG A 29 -8.86 24.66 3.75
N GLU A 30 -9.94 25.31 3.34
CA GLU A 30 -11.26 25.15 3.98
C GLU A 30 -11.75 23.69 3.89
N VAL A 31 -11.63 23.06 2.71
CA VAL A 31 -11.96 21.65 2.51
C VAL A 31 -11.14 20.75 3.44
N PHE A 32 -9.83 21.02 3.54
CA PHE A 32 -8.94 20.30 4.46
C PHE A 32 -9.38 20.45 5.92
N GLU A 33 -9.65 21.65 6.38
CA GLU A 33 -10.07 21.90 7.78
C GLU A 33 -11.39 21.18 8.11
N LYS A 34 -12.35 21.21 7.20
CA LYS A 34 -13.61 20.47 7.34
C LYS A 34 -13.37 18.97 7.39
N PHE A 35 -12.49 18.45 6.52
CA PHE A 35 -12.15 17.05 6.47
C PHE A 35 -11.53 16.56 7.80
N ILE A 36 -10.53 17.27 8.30
CA ILE A 36 -9.83 16.91 9.54
C ILE A 36 -10.74 16.93 10.76
N LYS A 37 -11.60 17.94 10.88
CA LYS A 37 -12.59 18.05 11.99
C LYS A 37 -13.55 16.86 12.02
N ASN A 38 -13.94 16.38 10.83
CA ASN A 38 -14.87 15.27 10.67
C ASN A 38 -14.21 13.91 10.61
N LEU A 39 -12.87 13.84 10.69
CA LEU A 39 -12.14 12.57 10.65
C LEU A 39 -12.53 11.73 11.89
N PRO A 40 -13.00 10.49 11.71
CA PRO A 40 -13.44 9.65 12.82
C PRO A 40 -12.34 9.40 13.87
N GLU A 41 -12.76 9.25 15.13
CA GLU A 41 -11.86 8.91 16.23
C GLU A 41 -11.90 7.40 16.50
N TYR A 42 -11.36 6.64 15.57
CA TYR A 42 -11.25 5.20 15.75
C TYR A 42 -10.12 4.86 16.73
N SER A 43 -10.39 3.95 17.66
CA SER A 43 -9.34 3.27 18.43
C SER A 43 -8.64 2.22 17.54
N PRO A 44 -7.48 1.68 17.94
CA PRO A 44 -6.85 0.55 17.24
C PRO A 44 -7.79 -0.67 17.14
N GLN A 45 -8.61 -0.90 18.17
CA GLN A 45 -9.59 -1.99 18.18
C GLN A 45 -10.72 -1.76 17.18
N ASP A 46 -11.19 -0.52 17.02
CA ASP A 46 -12.21 -0.19 16.02
C ASP A 46 -11.68 -0.43 14.60
N LEU A 47 -10.45 0.02 14.32
CA LEU A 47 -9.80 -0.23 13.03
C LEU A 47 -9.63 -1.73 12.75
N TYR A 48 -9.27 -2.50 13.78
CA TYR A 48 -9.14 -3.96 13.68
C TYR A 48 -10.47 -4.62 13.32
N ASN A 49 -11.55 -4.24 13.99
CA ASN A 49 -12.90 -4.79 13.76
C ASN A 49 -13.44 -4.36 12.37
N LEU A 50 -13.17 -3.11 11.97
CA LEU A 50 -13.56 -2.63 10.65
C LEU A 50 -12.83 -3.38 9.53
N LEU A 51 -11.53 -3.67 9.68
CA LEU A 51 -10.80 -4.50 8.72
C LEU A 51 -11.43 -5.88 8.55
N GLU A 52 -11.85 -6.51 9.65
CA GLU A 52 -12.51 -7.81 9.62
C GLU A 52 -13.85 -7.74 8.91
N LYS A 53 -14.65 -6.71 9.20
CA LYS A 53 -15.92 -6.43 8.52
C LYS A 53 -15.74 -6.20 7.01
N GLU A 54 -14.65 -5.54 6.61
CA GLU A 54 -14.30 -5.29 5.21
C GLU A 54 -13.68 -6.53 4.52
N GLY A 55 -13.58 -7.64 5.22
CA GLY A 55 -13.15 -8.92 4.67
C GLY A 55 -11.64 -9.19 4.76
N TYR A 56 -10.89 -8.43 5.56
CA TYR A 56 -9.50 -8.78 5.84
C TYR A 56 -9.44 -10.01 6.75
N ARG A 57 -8.62 -11.01 6.39
CA ARG A 57 -8.50 -12.27 7.15
C ARG A 57 -7.05 -12.60 7.47
N GLY A 58 -6.84 -13.31 8.56
CA GLY A 58 -5.52 -13.71 9.04
C GLY A 58 -4.70 -12.57 9.63
N GLN A 59 -3.39 -12.78 9.72
CA GLN A 59 -2.40 -11.78 10.14
C GLN A 59 -2.71 -11.12 11.49
N LYS A 60 -3.13 -11.88 12.50
CA LYS A 60 -3.66 -11.32 13.75
C LYS A 60 -2.74 -10.29 14.38
N ASP A 61 -1.46 -10.60 14.52
CA ASP A 61 -0.49 -9.71 15.16
C ASP A 61 -0.07 -8.56 14.26
N ALA A 62 0.26 -8.82 12.98
CA ALA A 62 0.54 -7.75 12.03
C ALA A 62 -0.63 -6.78 11.90
N ARG A 63 -1.88 -7.29 11.87
CA ARG A 63 -3.11 -6.47 11.82
C ARG A 63 -3.23 -5.56 13.03
N LYS A 64 -2.96 -6.04 14.26
CA LYS A 64 -2.94 -5.21 15.47
C LYS A 64 -1.89 -4.10 15.36
N MET A 65 -0.67 -4.44 14.96
CA MET A 65 0.42 -3.47 14.82
C MET A 65 0.12 -2.41 13.76
N VAL A 66 -0.43 -2.80 12.62
CA VAL A 66 -0.85 -1.86 11.57
C VAL A 66 -1.96 -0.94 12.08
N CYS A 67 -2.93 -1.45 12.81
CA CYS A 67 -3.99 -0.61 13.42
C CYS A 67 -3.41 0.41 14.39
N VAL A 68 -2.43 0.04 15.22
CA VAL A 68 -1.72 0.96 16.11
C VAL A 68 -0.92 2.00 15.31
N ALA A 69 -0.24 1.59 14.23
CA ALA A 69 0.51 2.49 13.36
C ALA A 69 -0.39 3.57 12.75
N VAL A 70 -1.52 3.15 12.18
CA VAL A 70 -2.50 4.06 11.58
C VAL A 70 -3.17 4.94 12.64
N TYR A 71 -3.51 4.41 13.80
CA TYR A 71 -4.04 5.21 14.92
C TYR A 71 -3.05 6.32 15.36
N ARG A 72 -1.75 6.00 15.49
CA ARG A 72 -0.71 6.99 15.84
C ARG A 72 -0.63 8.09 14.78
N HIS A 73 -0.72 7.72 13.51
CA HIS A 73 -0.76 8.68 12.41
C HIS A 73 -1.98 9.61 12.50
N LEU A 74 -3.19 9.06 12.66
CA LEU A 74 -4.42 9.85 12.79
C LEU A 74 -4.39 10.77 14.02
N ARG A 75 -3.93 10.25 15.16
CA ARG A 75 -3.80 11.04 16.38
C ARG A 75 -2.83 12.19 16.20
N ARG A 76 -1.64 11.95 15.61
CA ARG A 76 -0.67 13.00 15.31
C ARG A 76 -1.26 14.11 14.44
N ILE A 77 -1.93 13.74 13.36
CA ILE A 77 -2.62 14.69 12.47
C ILE A 77 -3.63 15.54 13.26
N LYS A 78 -4.49 14.93 14.08
CA LYS A 78 -5.46 15.67 14.89
C LYS A 78 -4.79 16.60 15.89
N MET A 79 -3.74 16.17 16.57
CA MET A 79 -2.99 17.01 17.50
C MET A 79 -2.42 18.25 16.82
N ILE A 80 -1.83 18.12 15.63
CA ILE A 80 -1.23 19.23 14.89
C ILE A 80 -2.32 20.16 14.31
N TYR A 81 -3.27 19.59 13.58
CA TYR A 81 -4.15 20.40 12.73
C TYR A 81 -5.45 20.83 13.41
N VAL A 82 -5.97 20.07 14.38
CA VAL A 82 -7.16 20.40 15.16
C VAL A 82 -6.79 21.10 16.45
N HIS A 83 -5.92 20.47 17.26
CA HIS A 83 -5.54 21.00 18.58
C HIS A 83 -4.40 22.03 18.53
N LYS A 84 -3.81 22.28 17.32
CA LYS A 84 -2.75 23.27 17.09
C LYS A 84 -1.50 23.04 17.96
N ILE A 85 -1.21 21.79 18.31
CA ILE A 85 0.00 21.43 19.04
C ILE A 85 1.18 21.51 18.09
N PRO A 86 2.28 22.20 18.45
CA PRO A 86 3.49 22.26 17.65
C PRO A 86 4.05 20.85 17.38
N PRO A 87 4.40 20.51 16.13
CA PRO A 87 4.91 19.19 15.77
C PRO A 87 6.13 18.74 16.58
N GLU A 88 6.94 19.70 17.02
CA GLU A 88 8.16 19.50 17.82
C GLU A 88 7.86 19.00 19.24
N SER A 89 6.64 19.28 19.72
CA SER A 89 6.17 18.83 21.05
C SER A 89 5.57 17.43 21.03
N LEU A 90 5.46 16.82 19.85
CA LEU A 90 4.91 15.48 19.69
C LEU A 90 6.04 14.45 19.44
N PRO A 91 5.82 13.18 19.78
CA PRO A 91 6.75 12.13 19.41
C PRO A 91 7.05 12.16 17.91
N GLU A 92 8.24 11.77 17.52
CA GLU A 92 8.63 11.71 16.10
C GLU A 92 7.67 10.78 15.31
N LYS A 93 7.48 11.16 14.04
CA LYS A 93 6.72 10.33 13.11
C LYS A 93 7.47 9.02 12.85
N VAL A 94 6.76 7.91 12.89
CA VAL A 94 7.29 6.58 12.62
C VAL A 94 6.92 6.15 11.20
N ASN A 95 7.90 5.73 10.42
CA ASN A 95 7.71 5.03 9.15
C ASN A 95 7.89 3.52 9.36
N TYR A 96 7.27 2.71 8.49
CA TYR A 96 7.16 1.27 8.70
C TYR A 96 7.68 0.48 7.49
N ILE A 97 8.29 -0.68 7.76
CA ILE A 97 8.55 -1.71 6.75
C ILE A 97 7.60 -2.87 7.01
N PHE A 98 6.82 -3.28 6.02
CA PHE A 98 6.02 -4.50 6.06
C PHE A 98 6.78 -5.59 5.32
N MET A 99 7.19 -6.61 6.06
CA MET A 99 8.02 -7.70 5.58
C MET A 99 7.23 -9.01 5.57
N GLY A 100 7.31 -9.78 4.51
CA GLY A 100 6.69 -11.12 4.47
C GLY A 100 6.36 -11.59 3.06
N PRO A 101 5.90 -12.84 2.89
CA PRO A 101 5.72 -13.47 1.59
C PRO A 101 4.72 -12.73 0.71
N THR A 102 4.82 -12.95 -0.60
CA THR A 102 3.86 -12.41 -1.58
C THR A 102 2.47 -12.99 -1.34
N GLY A 103 1.43 -12.16 -1.51
CA GLY A 103 0.04 -12.60 -1.38
C GLY A 103 -0.47 -12.79 0.05
N CYS A 104 0.28 -12.38 1.09
CA CYS A 104 -0.14 -12.45 2.49
C CYS A 104 -0.98 -11.25 2.98
N GLY A 105 -1.25 -10.25 2.11
CA GLY A 105 -2.18 -9.16 2.41
C GLY A 105 -1.55 -7.84 2.87
N LYS A 106 -0.23 -7.64 2.72
CA LYS A 106 0.50 -6.42 3.13
C LYS A 106 -0.05 -5.14 2.49
N THR A 107 -0.15 -5.13 1.17
CA THR A 107 -0.65 -3.98 0.42
C THR A 107 -2.15 -3.80 0.63
N TYR A 108 -2.89 -4.92 0.64
CA TYR A 108 -4.35 -4.93 0.79
C TYR A 108 -4.85 -4.32 2.11
N ILE A 109 -4.15 -4.52 3.23
CA ILE A 109 -4.53 -3.91 4.51
C ILE A 109 -4.49 -2.37 4.44
N MET A 110 -3.51 -1.80 3.73
CA MET A 110 -3.38 -0.35 3.55
C MET A 110 -4.46 0.19 2.62
N GLU A 111 -4.79 -0.53 1.53
CA GLU A 111 -5.90 -0.18 0.64
C GLU A 111 -7.25 -0.12 1.39
N LEU A 112 -7.51 -1.10 2.26
CA LEU A 112 -8.71 -1.09 3.07
C LEU A 112 -8.74 0.06 4.08
N LEU A 113 -7.64 0.28 4.80
CA LEU A 113 -7.58 1.32 5.83
C LEU A 113 -7.69 2.71 5.22
N PHE A 114 -6.85 3.04 4.26
CA PHE A 114 -6.81 4.40 3.70
C PHE A 114 -7.90 4.64 2.66
N GLY A 115 -8.15 3.67 1.77
CA GLY A 115 -9.12 3.84 0.67
C GLY A 115 -10.57 3.66 1.10
N LYS A 116 -10.86 2.65 1.91
CA LYS A 116 -12.24 2.28 2.20
C LYS A 116 -12.74 2.79 3.55
N ILE A 117 -11.94 2.63 4.62
CA ILE A 117 -12.34 2.94 5.98
C ILE A 117 -12.15 4.42 6.29
N LEU A 118 -10.95 4.97 6.07
CA LEU A 118 -10.59 6.34 6.44
C LEU A 118 -10.86 7.35 5.33
N LYS A 119 -10.80 6.90 4.07
CA LYS A 119 -10.92 7.75 2.88
C LYS A 119 -9.93 8.90 2.88
N ILE A 120 -8.71 8.64 3.35
CA ILE A 120 -7.58 9.56 3.33
C ILE A 120 -6.79 9.30 2.03
N PRO A 121 -6.28 10.34 1.35
CA PRO A 121 -5.48 10.15 0.15
C PRO A 121 -4.28 9.21 0.39
N TYR A 122 -4.06 8.29 -0.53
CA TYR A 122 -2.92 7.39 -0.50
C TYR A 122 -2.51 7.02 -1.93
N VAL A 123 -1.26 6.62 -2.08
CA VAL A 123 -0.74 6.06 -3.33
C VAL A 123 0.06 4.80 -3.05
N ILE A 124 0.02 3.86 -3.98
CA ILE A 124 0.85 2.66 -3.99
C ILE A 124 1.82 2.82 -5.14
N ILE A 125 3.10 2.80 -4.82
CA ILE A 125 4.21 3.02 -5.74
C ILE A 125 4.98 1.71 -5.89
N ASP A 126 5.01 1.17 -7.11
CA ASP A 126 5.93 0.11 -7.48
C ASP A 126 7.30 0.75 -7.72
N ILE A 127 8.19 0.63 -6.73
CA ILE A 127 9.47 1.33 -6.74
C ILE A 127 10.42 0.86 -7.84
N THR A 128 10.18 -0.31 -8.43
CA THR A 128 10.98 -0.83 -9.55
C THR A 128 10.84 -0.03 -10.83
N LYS A 129 9.81 0.82 -10.93
CA LYS A 129 9.56 1.72 -12.06
C LYS A 129 10.31 3.04 -11.96
N TYR A 130 11.04 3.27 -10.87
CA TYR A 130 11.71 4.53 -10.57
C TYR A 130 13.21 4.43 -10.78
N SER A 131 13.81 5.55 -11.17
CA SER A 131 15.26 5.71 -11.33
C SER A 131 15.74 7.03 -10.72
N GLU A 132 17.04 7.12 -10.42
CA GLU A 132 17.67 8.33 -9.86
C GLU A 132 17.51 9.55 -10.78
N THR A 133 17.62 9.38 -12.08
CA THR A 133 17.71 10.49 -13.04
C THR A 133 16.52 10.61 -14.00
N GLY A 134 15.47 9.79 -13.85
CA GLY A 134 14.35 9.78 -14.80
C GLY A 134 14.67 9.33 -16.23
N TYR A 135 15.92 8.98 -16.51
CA TYR A 135 16.39 8.67 -17.88
C TYR A 135 15.86 7.31 -18.39
N VAL A 136 15.60 6.37 -17.48
CA VAL A 136 14.96 5.06 -17.77
C VAL A 136 14.03 4.76 -16.61
N GLY A 137 12.88 5.41 -16.53
CA GLY A 137 11.92 5.26 -15.45
C GLY A 137 11.40 6.60 -14.93
N GLU A 138 10.48 6.54 -14.00
CA GLU A 138 9.95 7.74 -13.34
C GLU A 138 10.97 8.27 -12.30
N ASN A 139 10.97 9.57 -12.05
CA ASN A 139 11.83 10.16 -11.04
C ASN A 139 11.18 10.03 -9.65
N VAL A 140 11.96 9.61 -8.65
CA VAL A 140 11.53 9.46 -7.26
C VAL A 140 10.98 10.76 -6.67
N ILE A 141 11.51 11.92 -7.08
CA ILE A 141 11.06 13.24 -6.63
C ILE A 141 9.57 13.50 -6.95
N ASN A 142 9.03 12.81 -7.96
CA ASN A 142 7.63 12.96 -8.37
C ASN A 142 6.64 12.08 -7.58
N ILE A 143 7.11 11.24 -6.67
CA ILE A 143 6.24 10.41 -5.83
C ILE A 143 5.20 11.24 -5.04
N PRO A 144 5.58 12.35 -4.36
CA PRO A 144 4.62 13.19 -3.65
C PRO A 144 3.58 13.85 -4.56
N TYR A 145 3.92 14.12 -5.83
CA TYR A 145 2.98 14.65 -6.80
C TYR A 145 1.82 13.66 -7.07
N LYS A 146 2.12 12.36 -7.18
CA LYS A 146 1.07 11.34 -7.30
C LYS A 146 0.10 11.33 -6.12
N LEU A 147 0.60 11.64 -4.92
CA LEU A 147 -0.28 11.78 -3.75
C LEU A 147 -1.15 13.04 -3.83
N ILE A 148 -0.64 14.14 -4.41
CA ILE A 148 -1.43 15.34 -4.67
C ILE A 148 -2.53 15.05 -5.71
N GLU A 149 -2.22 14.28 -6.76
CA GLU A 149 -3.23 13.83 -7.74
C GLU A 149 -4.30 12.97 -7.08
N ALA A 150 -3.92 11.99 -6.24
CA ALA A 150 -4.86 11.18 -5.46
C ALA A 150 -5.72 12.03 -4.51
N ALA A 151 -5.20 13.15 -4.03
CA ALA A 151 -5.90 14.16 -3.25
C ALA A 151 -6.70 15.17 -4.11
N ARG A 152 -6.88 14.90 -5.41
CA ARG A 152 -7.56 15.78 -6.37
C ARG A 152 -6.97 17.19 -6.41
N GLY A 153 -5.66 17.30 -6.36
CA GLY A 153 -4.92 18.56 -6.38
C GLY A 153 -4.91 19.33 -5.05
N ASN A 154 -5.45 18.78 -3.97
CA ASN A 154 -5.42 19.42 -2.66
C ASN A 154 -4.15 19.02 -1.89
N LYS A 155 -3.12 19.87 -1.95
CA LYS A 155 -1.83 19.65 -1.26
C LYS A 155 -1.96 19.45 0.26
N TYR A 156 -2.94 20.12 0.89
CA TYR A 156 -3.17 20.01 2.33
C TYR A 156 -3.70 18.62 2.72
N LEU A 157 -4.60 18.05 1.92
CA LEU A 157 -5.05 16.67 2.11
C LEU A 157 -3.95 15.67 1.80
N ALA A 158 -3.12 15.92 0.78
CA ALA A 158 -1.98 15.06 0.45
C ALA A 158 -0.97 14.98 1.60
N GLN A 159 -0.69 16.10 2.29
CA GLN A 159 0.26 16.16 3.40
C GLN A 159 -0.08 15.26 4.60
N ILE A 160 -1.32 14.83 4.72
CA ILE A 160 -1.77 13.91 5.78
C ILE A 160 -2.02 12.49 5.27
N GLY A 161 -1.72 12.23 4.02
CA GLY A 161 -1.93 10.96 3.34
C GLY A 161 -0.87 9.89 3.65
N ALA A 162 -0.88 8.85 2.82
CA ALA A 162 0.09 7.77 2.91
C ALA A 162 0.74 7.47 1.56
N ILE A 163 2.03 7.21 1.58
CA ILE A 163 2.81 6.69 0.45
C ILE A 163 3.23 5.27 0.80
N ILE A 164 2.73 4.31 0.03
CA ILE A 164 3.02 2.89 0.17
C ILE A 164 3.99 2.52 -0.94
N ILE A 165 5.22 2.17 -0.57
CA ILE A 165 6.31 1.83 -1.48
C ILE A 165 6.35 0.31 -1.58
N ASP A 166 5.75 -0.25 -2.63
CA ASP A 166 5.71 -1.70 -2.87
C ASP A 166 6.97 -2.17 -3.62
N GLU A 167 7.27 -3.45 -3.54
CA GLU A 167 8.47 -4.10 -4.08
C GLU A 167 9.80 -3.49 -3.55
N PHE A 168 9.77 -2.97 -2.32
CA PHE A 168 10.89 -2.23 -1.74
C PHE A 168 12.18 -3.07 -1.67
N ASP A 169 12.09 -4.38 -1.46
CA ASP A 169 13.23 -5.30 -1.46
C ASP A 169 13.95 -5.39 -2.82
N LYS A 170 13.33 -4.97 -3.91
CA LYS A 170 13.91 -5.03 -5.27
C LYS A 170 14.91 -3.90 -5.56
N ILE A 171 14.92 -2.83 -4.76
CA ILE A 171 15.94 -1.77 -4.90
C ILE A 171 17.19 -2.05 -4.07
N ALA A 172 17.29 -3.20 -3.43
CA ALA A 172 18.51 -3.64 -2.77
C ALA A 172 19.64 -3.74 -3.81
N GLY A 173 20.76 -3.05 -3.55
CA GLY A 173 21.93 -3.07 -4.41
C GLY A 173 22.66 -4.41 -4.32
N SER A 174 23.33 -4.83 -5.40
CA SER A 174 24.19 -6.02 -5.33
C SER A 174 25.46 -5.69 -4.52
N THR A 175 25.71 -6.42 -3.46
CA THR A 175 26.91 -6.27 -2.60
C THR A 175 28.23 -6.49 -3.34
N SER A 176 28.20 -7.12 -4.53
CA SER A 176 29.35 -7.28 -5.41
C SER A 176 29.87 -5.96 -6.01
N ASN A 177 29.01 -4.95 -6.19
CA ASN A 177 29.37 -3.68 -6.79
C ASN A 177 30.02 -2.67 -5.83
N LEU A 178 29.92 -2.88 -4.51
CA LEU A 178 30.58 -2.04 -3.51
C LEU A 178 32.12 -2.17 -3.51
N ARG A 179 32.68 -3.25 -4.09
CA ARG A 179 34.13 -3.47 -4.16
C ARG A 179 34.83 -2.83 -5.35
N PHE A 180 34.09 -2.28 -6.33
CA PHE A 180 34.64 -1.76 -7.59
C PHE A 180 34.30 -0.29 -7.88
N ALA A 181 33.98 0.51 -6.89
CA ALA A 181 33.77 1.96 -7.05
C ALA A 181 35.08 2.73 -7.26
N GLY A 182 36.09 2.11 -7.85
CA GLY A 182 37.36 2.72 -8.26
C GLY A 182 37.61 2.44 -9.73
N ALA A 183 37.41 3.45 -10.56
CA ALA A 183 37.74 3.59 -11.97
C ALA A 183 36.73 3.02 -12.99
N GLY A 184 35.99 3.92 -13.63
CA GLY A 184 35.29 3.71 -14.90
C GLY A 184 33.79 3.92 -14.78
N THR A 185 33.31 4.92 -15.50
CA THR A 185 31.94 5.34 -15.70
C THR A 185 31.00 4.24 -16.19
N GLN A 186 30.70 3.24 -15.38
CA GLN A 186 29.47 2.47 -15.56
C GLN A 186 28.39 3.20 -14.76
N LYS A 187 27.41 3.78 -15.48
CA LYS A 187 26.21 4.36 -14.87
C LYS A 187 25.64 3.34 -13.93
N ASP A 188 25.56 3.72 -12.67
CA ASP A 188 25.04 2.90 -11.58
C ASP A 188 23.53 2.67 -11.82
N VAL A 189 23.20 1.59 -12.53
CA VAL A 189 21.81 1.09 -12.69
C VAL A 189 21.40 0.36 -11.40
N SER A 190 22.23 0.42 -10.36
CA SER A 190 21.99 -0.20 -9.07
C SER A 190 20.90 0.58 -8.33
N GLY A 191 20.11 -0.11 -7.51
CA GLY A 191 19.07 0.49 -6.69
C GLY A 191 19.55 1.55 -5.68
N TYR A 192 20.86 1.77 -5.54
CA TYR A 192 21.43 2.78 -4.66
C TYR A 192 21.05 4.22 -5.02
N GLY A 193 20.93 4.54 -6.32
CA GLY A 193 20.47 5.86 -6.74
C GLY A 193 19.04 6.13 -6.27
N VAL A 194 18.15 5.16 -6.48
CA VAL A 194 16.75 5.23 -6.00
C VAL A 194 16.70 5.33 -4.48
N GLN A 195 17.56 4.58 -3.76
CA GLN A 195 17.62 4.64 -2.30
C GLN A 195 18.05 6.02 -1.79
N ARG A 196 19.01 6.67 -2.45
CA ARG A 196 19.45 8.06 -2.08
C ARG A 196 18.34 9.08 -2.30
N GLU A 197 17.61 8.98 -3.41
CA GLU A 197 16.48 9.89 -3.65
C GLU A 197 15.32 9.66 -2.67
N LEU A 198 15.03 8.40 -2.32
CA LEU A 198 14.07 8.08 -1.26
C LEU A 198 14.51 8.65 0.10
N LEU A 199 15.80 8.57 0.42
CA LEU A 199 16.36 9.14 1.66
C LEU A 199 16.08 10.64 1.73
N LYS A 200 16.35 11.39 0.65
CA LYS A 200 16.04 12.82 0.56
C LYS A 200 14.54 13.09 0.80
N LEU A 201 13.68 12.30 0.19
CA LEU A 201 12.23 12.42 0.35
C LEU A 201 11.77 12.21 1.80
N LEU A 202 12.43 11.29 2.52
CA LEU A 202 12.10 10.97 3.91
C LEU A 202 12.68 11.98 4.92
N GLU A 203 13.80 12.66 4.58
CA GLU A 203 14.52 13.54 5.48
C GLU A 203 14.04 14.99 5.47
N HIS A 204 13.79 15.56 4.31
CA HIS A 204 13.75 17.01 4.14
C HIS A 204 12.41 17.68 4.50
N GLY A 205 11.37 16.94 4.85
CA GLY A 205 10.06 17.53 5.23
C GLY A 205 9.41 18.41 4.15
N ILE A 206 10.19 19.06 3.27
CA ILE A 206 9.68 19.80 2.10
C ILE A 206 10.27 19.18 0.86
N SER A 207 9.44 18.62 0.00
CA SER A 207 9.81 18.10 -1.30
C SER A 207 9.33 19.05 -2.39
N GLU A 208 10.21 19.36 -3.32
CA GLU A 208 9.88 20.06 -4.56
C GLU A 208 9.59 19.01 -5.61
N TYR A 209 8.55 19.21 -6.41
CA TYR A 209 8.16 18.29 -7.48
C TYR A 209 7.95 19.05 -8.79
N GLY A 210 8.15 18.34 -9.90
CA GLY A 210 8.03 18.86 -11.25
C GLY A 210 9.40 19.02 -11.94
N GLU A 211 9.58 18.39 -13.08
CA GLU A 211 10.74 18.54 -13.97
C GLU A 211 10.42 19.44 -15.17
N ASP A 212 9.13 19.59 -15.48
CA ASP A 212 8.64 20.44 -16.55
C ASP A 212 8.01 21.70 -15.95
N HIS A 213 8.43 22.85 -16.45
CA HIS A 213 8.01 24.19 -15.99
C HIS A 213 6.50 24.44 -15.92
N SER A 214 5.68 23.45 -16.22
CA SER A 214 4.22 23.56 -16.21
C SER A 214 3.56 23.28 -14.85
N VAL A 215 4.19 22.51 -13.95
CA VAL A 215 3.63 22.15 -12.63
C VAL A 215 4.75 22.00 -11.60
N GLU A 216 5.40 23.10 -11.23
CA GLU A 216 6.31 23.13 -10.10
C GLU A 216 5.54 23.42 -8.80
N GLY A 217 5.90 22.73 -7.72
CA GLY A 217 5.27 22.96 -6.43
C GLY A 217 6.07 22.38 -5.28
N LYS A 218 5.63 22.73 -4.07
CA LYS A 218 6.23 22.25 -2.83
C LYS A 218 5.16 21.55 -2.00
N ILE A 219 5.50 20.38 -1.49
CA ILE A 219 4.70 19.63 -0.53
C ILE A 219 5.54 19.35 0.72
N ASN A 220 4.91 19.46 1.88
CA ASN A 220 5.54 19.06 3.13
C ASN A 220 5.31 17.57 3.38
N THR A 221 6.37 16.78 3.37
CA THR A 221 6.31 15.31 3.57
C THR A 221 6.35 14.91 5.04
N ARG A 222 6.54 15.87 5.96
CA ARG A 222 6.72 15.63 7.40
C ARG A 222 5.62 14.79 8.00
N ASP A 223 4.36 15.02 7.62
CA ASP A 223 3.20 14.34 8.21
C ASP A 223 2.64 13.24 7.30
N ILE A 224 3.25 12.99 6.12
CA ILE A 224 2.90 11.85 5.24
C ILE A 224 3.38 10.55 5.88
N LEU A 225 2.51 9.54 5.95
CA LEU A 225 2.90 8.21 6.41
C LEU A 225 3.61 7.45 5.27
N PHE A 226 4.86 7.03 5.51
CA PHE A 226 5.58 6.17 4.57
C PHE A 226 5.56 4.72 5.07
N VAL A 227 5.18 3.80 4.18
CA VAL A 227 5.17 2.36 4.43
C VAL A 227 5.88 1.66 3.28
N ALA A 228 7.06 1.09 3.55
CA ALA A 228 7.77 0.26 2.59
C ALA A 228 7.29 -1.19 2.70
N ILE A 229 7.02 -1.84 1.58
CA ILE A 229 6.49 -3.21 1.51
C ILE A 229 7.42 -4.06 0.65
N GLY A 230 7.83 -5.22 1.15
CA GLY A 230 8.67 -6.15 0.41
C GLY A 230 8.50 -7.60 0.84
N ALA A 231 8.91 -8.51 -0.02
CA ALA A 231 8.95 -9.93 0.30
C ALA A 231 10.18 -10.28 1.13
N PHE A 232 11.31 -9.65 0.86
CA PHE A 232 12.61 -9.89 1.51
C PHE A 232 12.99 -11.38 1.56
N SER A 233 12.74 -12.09 0.48
CA SER A 233 12.91 -13.56 0.39
C SER A 233 14.33 -14.06 0.60
N GLY A 234 15.32 -13.18 0.54
CA GLY A 234 16.71 -13.46 0.86
C GLY A 234 17.07 -13.29 2.35
N PHE A 235 16.16 -12.74 3.15
CA PHE A 235 16.29 -12.81 4.60
C PHE A 235 15.95 -14.25 5.01
N SER A 236 16.94 -15.07 5.35
CA SER A 236 16.76 -16.48 5.71
C SER A 236 15.81 -16.63 6.90
N LYS A 237 15.15 -17.81 7.00
CA LYS A 237 14.34 -18.14 8.18
C LYS A 237 15.15 -18.05 9.48
N GLU A 238 16.46 -18.32 9.43
CA GLU A 238 17.38 -18.14 10.57
C GLU A 238 17.46 -16.69 11.04
N PHE A 239 17.26 -15.75 10.12
CA PHE A 239 17.16 -14.34 10.38
C PHE A 239 15.83 -13.94 11.06
N LEU A 240 14.73 -14.59 10.68
CA LEU A 240 13.42 -14.36 11.27
C LEU A 240 13.20 -15.12 12.59
N GLU A 241 13.90 -16.25 12.77
CA GLU A 241 13.67 -17.15 13.94
C GLU A 241 14.77 -17.05 15.00
N LYS A 242 16.01 -16.75 14.65
CA LYS A 242 17.13 -16.85 15.62
C LYS A 242 17.61 -15.55 16.19
N ASP A 243 17.67 -14.45 15.45
CA ASP A 243 18.35 -13.26 15.94
C ASP A 243 18.01 -11.92 15.27
N ILE A 244 16.96 -11.80 14.50
CA ILE A 244 16.38 -10.50 14.43
C ILE A 244 15.81 -10.29 15.82
N GLY A 245 16.60 -9.57 16.63
CA GLY A 245 16.22 -9.29 17.97
C GLY A 245 15.01 -8.41 18.03
N PHE A 246 13.88 -8.88 17.52
CA PHE A 246 12.62 -8.26 17.81
C PHE A 246 12.31 -8.47 19.28
N LEU A 247 12.48 -7.44 20.06
CA LEU A 247 11.80 -7.37 21.33
C LEU A 247 10.32 -7.28 21.03
N LYS A 248 9.59 -8.33 21.36
CA LYS A 248 8.14 -8.27 21.43
C LYS A 248 7.80 -7.29 22.55
N GLU A 249 7.36 -6.09 22.21
CA GLU A 249 6.65 -5.28 23.17
C GLU A 249 5.31 -5.97 23.43
N ILE A 250 5.15 -6.49 24.63
CA ILE A 250 3.96 -7.22 25.07
C ILE A 250 3.16 -6.25 25.94
N ASP A 251 1.84 -6.15 25.73
CA ASP A 251 0.96 -5.42 26.65
C ASP A 251 0.78 -6.18 27.98
N GLU A 252 0.15 -5.53 28.95
CA GLU A 252 -0.13 -6.13 30.27
C GLU A 252 -0.97 -7.42 30.20
N SER A 253 -1.57 -7.70 29.04
CA SER A 253 -2.40 -8.88 28.76
C SER A 253 -1.63 -9.98 28.02
N GLY A 254 -0.33 -9.81 27.75
CA GLY A 254 0.50 -10.78 27.06
C GLY A 254 0.37 -10.76 25.52
N ASN A 255 -0.28 -9.76 24.92
CA ASN A 255 -0.38 -9.61 23.48
C ASN A 255 0.81 -8.82 22.93
N VAL A 256 1.35 -9.26 21.79
CA VAL A 256 2.42 -8.54 21.09
C VAL A 256 1.84 -7.27 20.48
N ILE A 257 2.26 -6.10 20.96
CA ILE A 257 1.84 -4.79 20.47
C ILE A 257 2.85 -4.12 19.55
N ALA A 258 4.10 -4.53 19.60
CA ALA A 258 5.15 -4.10 18.69
C ALA A 258 6.29 -5.10 18.66
N TYR A 259 6.97 -5.16 17.51
CA TYR A 259 8.32 -5.72 17.43
C TYR A 259 9.29 -4.55 17.35
N LYS A 260 10.11 -4.38 18.37
CA LYS A 260 11.20 -3.42 18.36
C LYS A 260 12.45 -4.13 17.87
N LEU A 261 13.18 -3.50 16.96
CA LEU A 261 14.49 -3.99 16.56
C LEU A 261 15.39 -4.11 17.80
N LYS A 262 15.98 -5.28 18.03
CA LYS A 262 16.89 -5.56 19.14
C LYS A 262 18.26 -5.02 18.73
N GLY A 263 18.62 -3.87 19.23
CA GLY A 263 19.91 -3.29 18.93
C GLY A 263 19.97 -2.69 17.52
N GLU A 264 19.82 -1.37 17.44
CA GLU A 264 19.81 -0.59 16.19
C GLU A 264 20.98 -0.92 15.25
N GLU A 265 22.10 -1.41 15.78
CA GLU A 265 23.31 -1.71 15.00
C GLU A 265 23.23 -3.05 14.23
N GLU A 266 22.68 -4.11 14.80
CA GLU A 266 22.69 -5.45 14.21
C GLU A 266 21.65 -5.60 13.09
N ASP A 267 20.51 -4.98 13.24
CA ASP A 267 19.45 -4.99 12.25
C ASP A 267 19.78 -4.10 11.04
N VAL A 268 20.33 -2.93 11.27
CA VAL A 268 20.85 -2.06 10.20
C VAL A 268 21.95 -2.79 9.43
N TYR A 269 22.83 -3.52 10.11
CA TYR A 269 23.89 -4.33 9.49
C TYR A 269 23.35 -5.42 8.59
N ASN A 270 22.23 -6.00 8.94
CA ASN A 270 21.60 -7.06 8.18
C ASN A 270 20.93 -6.52 6.90
N PHE A 271 20.25 -5.39 6.98
CA PHE A 271 19.75 -4.69 5.79
C PHE A 271 20.89 -4.20 4.90
N PHE A 272 22.00 -3.75 5.48
CA PHE A 272 23.20 -3.41 4.72
C PHE A 272 23.75 -4.62 3.95
N LYS A 273 23.86 -5.80 4.59
CA LYS A 273 24.24 -7.03 3.90
C LYS A 273 23.27 -7.41 2.76
N TYR A 274 21.99 -7.11 2.93
CA TYR A 274 20.98 -7.34 1.91
C TYR A 274 21.10 -6.38 0.73
N GLY A 275 21.77 -5.22 0.91
CA GLY A 275 22.02 -4.23 -0.12
C GLY A 275 21.30 -2.91 0.07
N PHE A 276 20.90 -2.59 1.29
CA PHE A 276 20.32 -1.29 1.64
C PHE A 276 21.34 -0.33 2.25
N LEU A 277 21.12 0.97 1.99
CA LEU A 277 21.83 2.02 2.69
C LEU A 277 21.38 2.07 4.16
N PRO A 278 22.32 2.03 5.14
CA PRO A 278 21.98 2.10 6.55
C PRO A 278 21.14 3.32 6.91
N GLU A 279 21.46 4.47 6.30
CA GLU A 279 20.77 5.74 6.53
C GLU A 279 19.29 5.67 6.10
N LEU A 280 19.00 4.99 4.99
CA LEU A 280 17.64 4.81 4.51
C LEU A 280 16.83 3.92 5.46
N ILE A 281 17.43 2.80 5.90
CA ILE A 281 16.75 1.89 6.83
C ILE A 281 16.50 2.56 8.18
N ALA A 282 17.42 3.39 8.66
CA ALA A 282 17.24 4.15 9.89
C ALA A 282 16.02 5.11 9.85
N ARG A 283 15.50 5.46 8.65
CA ARG A 283 14.25 6.24 8.50
C ARG A 283 12.98 5.41 8.66
N PHE A 284 13.11 4.08 8.70
CA PHE A 284 12.01 3.14 8.97
C PHE A 284 12.20 2.54 10.35
N GLN A 285 11.65 3.19 11.35
CA GLN A 285 11.89 2.86 12.75
C GLN A 285 11.20 1.56 13.21
N ARG A 286 10.29 1.00 12.40
CA ARG A 286 9.56 -0.21 12.79
C ARG A 286 9.30 -1.14 11.61
N ILE A 287 9.51 -2.43 11.87
CA ILE A 287 9.20 -3.51 10.94
C ILE A 287 7.98 -4.26 11.47
N ILE A 288 7.04 -4.54 10.57
CA ILE A 288 5.85 -5.35 10.85
C ILE A 288 5.96 -6.63 10.02
N PRO A 289 6.22 -7.77 10.65
CA PRO A 289 6.29 -9.05 9.96
C PRO A 289 4.88 -9.55 9.61
N PHE A 290 4.75 -10.05 8.39
CA PHE A 290 3.57 -10.74 7.90
C PHE A 290 3.93 -12.20 7.66
N GLU A 291 3.11 -13.11 8.15
CA GLU A 291 3.32 -14.53 8.03
C GLU A 291 2.71 -15.11 6.75
N PRO A 292 3.17 -16.28 6.28
CA PRO A 292 2.45 -17.02 5.26
C PRO A 292 1.01 -17.28 5.72
N LEU A 293 0.06 -17.19 4.80
CA LEU A 293 -1.33 -17.52 5.10
C LEU A 293 -1.48 -19.04 5.31
N ASP A 294 -2.10 -19.42 6.41
CA ASP A 294 -2.45 -20.79 6.70
C ASP A 294 -3.66 -21.28 5.88
N ARG A 295 -3.92 -22.58 5.90
CA ARG A 295 -5.00 -23.23 5.16
C ARG A 295 -6.38 -22.69 5.54
N GLU A 296 -6.60 -22.44 6.81
CA GLU A 296 -7.89 -21.95 7.34
C GLU A 296 -8.16 -20.53 6.86
N THR A 297 -7.18 -19.64 6.99
CA THR A 297 -7.27 -18.27 6.48
C THR A 297 -7.50 -18.22 4.97
N LEU A 298 -6.80 -19.07 4.20
CA LEU A 298 -7.02 -19.17 2.75
C LEU A 298 -8.43 -19.65 2.42
N LYS A 299 -8.99 -20.55 3.21
CA LYS A 299 -10.38 -21.03 3.04
C LYS A 299 -11.40 -19.93 3.33
N GLU A 300 -11.19 -19.15 4.39
CA GLU A 300 -12.03 -17.98 4.68
C GLU A 300 -11.98 -16.93 3.57
N ILE A 301 -10.78 -16.64 3.04
CA ILE A 301 -10.61 -15.71 1.91
C ILE A 301 -11.32 -16.24 0.66
N LEU A 302 -11.21 -17.55 0.39
CA LEU A 302 -11.88 -18.19 -0.72
C LEU A 302 -13.40 -18.07 -0.60
N ASP A 303 -13.96 -18.31 0.59
CA ASP A 303 -15.41 -18.21 0.83
C ASP A 303 -15.93 -16.79 0.59
N LEU A 304 -15.19 -15.75 1.04
CA LEU A 304 -15.54 -14.35 0.77
C LEU A 304 -15.52 -14.02 -0.73
N LYS A 305 -14.56 -14.57 -1.48
CA LYS A 305 -14.49 -14.40 -2.93
C LYS A 305 -15.63 -15.12 -3.65
N ILE A 306 -15.93 -16.34 -3.23
CA ILE A 306 -17.05 -17.12 -3.76
C ILE A 306 -18.38 -16.38 -3.55
N GLU A 307 -18.58 -15.72 -2.42
CA GLU A 307 -19.82 -14.99 -2.16
C GLU A 307 -20.01 -13.81 -3.11
N LYS A 308 -18.95 -13.07 -3.43
CA LYS A 308 -19.00 -12.02 -4.46
C LYS A 308 -19.38 -12.59 -5.82
N LEU A 309 -18.78 -13.70 -6.20
CA LEU A 309 -19.07 -14.37 -7.47
C LEU A 309 -20.50 -14.97 -7.51
N ARG A 310 -21.00 -15.49 -6.39
CA ARG A 310 -22.41 -15.92 -6.29
C ARG A 310 -23.38 -14.79 -6.57
N ASN A 311 -23.08 -13.58 -6.09
CA ASN A 311 -23.92 -12.41 -6.36
C ASN A 311 -23.88 -12.03 -7.83
N GLU A 312 -22.73 -12.09 -8.50
CA GLU A 312 -22.60 -11.85 -9.93
C GLU A 312 -23.43 -12.87 -10.75
N PHE A 313 -23.26 -14.17 -10.50
CA PHE A 313 -24.02 -15.21 -11.15
C PHE A 313 -25.55 -15.10 -10.90
N LYS A 314 -25.93 -14.65 -9.70
CA LYS A 314 -27.33 -14.42 -9.35
C LYS A 314 -27.96 -13.31 -10.17
N LEU A 315 -27.22 -12.23 -10.47
CA LEU A 315 -27.69 -11.16 -11.36
C LEU A 315 -27.97 -11.67 -12.77
N GLU A 316 -27.21 -12.67 -13.24
CA GLU A 316 -27.41 -13.35 -14.53
C GLU A 316 -28.46 -14.48 -14.48
N GLY A 317 -29.12 -14.64 -13.33
CA GLY A 317 -30.19 -15.66 -13.17
C GLY A 317 -29.71 -17.08 -12.80
N PHE A 318 -28.43 -17.23 -12.41
CA PHE A 318 -27.86 -18.52 -12.07
C PHE A 318 -27.49 -18.63 -10.59
N GLU A 319 -27.77 -19.76 -9.98
CA GLU A 319 -27.27 -20.15 -8.66
C GLU A 319 -25.88 -20.79 -8.79
N LEU A 320 -24.83 -20.20 -8.27
CA LEU A 320 -23.48 -20.76 -8.28
C LEU A 320 -23.23 -21.61 -7.02
N VAL A 321 -22.91 -22.89 -7.21
CA VAL A 321 -22.57 -23.84 -6.14
C VAL A 321 -21.19 -24.45 -6.38
N LEU A 322 -20.27 -24.14 -5.50
CA LEU A 322 -18.95 -24.78 -5.44
C LEU A 322 -18.99 -25.87 -4.37
N LYS A 323 -18.57 -27.08 -4.73
CA LYS A 323 -18.46 -28.21 -3.80
C LYS A 323 -17.25 -28.06 -2.88
N GLU A 324 -17.33 -28.55 -1.64
CA GLU A 324 -16.23 -28.46 -0.68
C GLU A 324 -14.92 -29.06 -1.22
N ARG A 325 -14.98 -30.18 -1.95
CA ARG A 325 -13.80 -30.78 -2.58
C ARG A 325 -13.07 -29.82 -3.53
N LEU A 326 -13.80 -28.96 -4.26
CA LEU A 326 -13.21 -27.95 -5.11
C LEU A 326 -12.54 -26.86 -4.28
N LYS A 327 -13.17 -26.43 -3.20
CA LYS A 327 -12.58 -25.42 -2.31
C LYS A 327 -11.26 -25.93 -1.70
N ASP A 328 -11.26 -27.16 -1.20
CA ASP A 328 -10.05 -27.79 -0.67
C ASP A 328 -8.95 -27.88 -1.74
N PHE A 329 -9.31 -28.30 -2.96
CA PHE A 329 -8.37 -28.36 -4.08
C PHE A 329 -7.77 -26.99 -4.44
N ILE A 330 -8.57 -25.91 -4.45
CA ILE A 330 -8.10 -24.55 -4.73
C ILE A 330 -7.12 -24.10 -3.65
N VAL A 331 -7.44 -24.34 -2.38
CA VAL A 331 -6.59 -23.97 -1.24
C VAL A 331 -5.28 -24.74 -1.27
N ASP A 332 -5.31 -26.05 -1.50
CA ASP A 332 -4.11 -26.89 -1.56
C ASP A 332 -3.20 -26.44 -2.70
N ARG A 333 -3.75 -26.14 -3.88
CA ARG A 333 -3.00 -25.58 -5.01
C ARG A 333 -2.38 -24.19 -4.71
N ALA A 334 -3.07 -23.35 -3.94
CA ALA A 334 -2.53 -22.05 -3.55
C ALA A 334 -1.36 -22.20 -2.57
N LEU A 335 -1.45 -23.14 -1.64
CA LEU A 335 -0.40 -23.49 -0.68
C LEU A 335 0.84 -24.06 -1.40
N GLU A 336 0.64 -25.04 -2.30
CA GLU A 336 1.74 -25.64 -3.08
C GLU A 336 2.53 -24.60 -3.89
N LYS A 337 1.85 -23.62 -4.46
CA LYS A 337 2.47 -22.54 -5.24
C LYS A 337 3.15 -21.48 -4.37
N GLY A 338 2.88 -21.43 -3.08
CA GLY A 338 3.44 -20.43 -2.17
C GLY A 338 3.08 -18.98 -2.48
N VAL A 339 2.00 -18.74 -3.24
CA VAL A 339 1.60 -17.40 -3.71
C VAL A 339 0.44 -16.78 -2.91
N GLY A 340 0.08 -17.41 -1.79
CA GLY A 340 -0.94 -16.93 -0.87
C GLY A 340 -2.31 -16.70 -1.54
N ALA A 341 -3.01 -15.65 -1.16
CA ALA A 341 -4.36 -15.34 -1.64
C ALA A 341 -4.44 -15.06 -3.16
N ARG A 342 -3.33 -14.64 -3.80
CA ARG A 342 -3.28 -14.47 -5.27
C ARG A 342 -3.44 -15.79 -6.01
N GLY A 343 -2.96 -16.89 -5.43
CA GLY A 343 -3.11 -18.23 -6.00
C GLY A 343 -4.56 -18.70 -6.07
N ILE A 344 -5.35 -18.38 -5.04
CA ILE A 344 -6.79 -18.68 -5.01
C ILE A 344 -7.50 -18.05 -6.21
N GLU A 345 -7.24 -16.76 -6.45
CA GLU A 345 -7.90 -15.99 -7.50
C GLU A 345 -7.60 -16.53 -8.89
N SER A 346 -6.34 -16.84 -9.17
CA SER A 346 -5.93 -17.35 -10.48
C SER A 346 -6.57 -18.69 -10.84
N VAL A 347 -6.77 -19.58 -9.87
CA VAL A 347 -7.40 -20.88 -10.10
C VAL A 347 -8.92 -20.75 -10.24
N LEU A 348 -9.54 -19.95 -9.37
CA LEU A 348 -10.99 -19.77 -9.32
C LEU A 348 -11.51 -19.06 -10.58
N LEU A 349 -10.91 -17.94 -10.97
CA LEU A 349 -11.36 -17.14 -12.10
C LEU A 349 -11.25 -17.90 -13.41
N LYS A 350 -10.13 -18.60 -13.64
CA LYS A 350 -9.93 -19.38 -14.89
C LYS A 350 -11.07 -20.34 -15.20
N GLU A 351 -11.63 -20.97 -14.20
CA GLU A 351 -12.73 -21.94 -14.40
C GLU A 351 -14.10 -21.26 -14.48
N LEU A 352 -14.29 -20.18 -13.72
CA LEU A 352 -15.54 -19.44 -13.74
C LEU A 352 -15.73 -18.64 -15.03
N GLU A 353 -14.67 -18.07 -15.61
CA GLU A 353 -14.72 -17.34 -16.89
C GLU A 353 -15.22 -18.23 -18.03
N LYS A 354 -14.81 -19.51 -18.09
CA LYS A 354 -15.31 -20.45 -19.09
C LYS A 354 -16.83 -20.62 -18.98
N VAL A 355 -17.30 -20.77 -17.75
CA VAL A 355 -18.74 -20.96 -17.47
C VAL A 355 -19.51 -19.69 -17.74
N ALA A 356 -18.99 -18.53 -17.31
CA ALA A 356 -19.61 -17.24 -17.56
C ALA A 356 -19.80 -16.96 -19.05
N PHE A 357 -18.80 -17.27 -19.89
CA PHE A 357 -18.89 -17.17 -21.34
C PHE A 357 -20.06 -18.00 -21.93
N ASP A 358 -20.32 -19.18 -21.35
CA ASP A 358 -21.37 -20.06 -21.82
C ASP A 358 -22.80 -19.64 -21.43
N ILE A 359 -22.96 -18.87 -20.33
CA ILE A 359 -24.28 -18.60 -19.76
C ILE A 359 -24.66 -17.13 -19.67
N PHE A 360 -23.71 -16.19 -19.54
CA PHE A 360 -24.03 -14.78 -19.36
C PHE A 360 -24.68 -14.16 -20.61
N GLY A 361 -25.63 -13.27 -20.40
CA GLY A 361 -26.35 -12.57 -21.48
C GLY A 361 -27.33 -13.45 -22.28
N LYS A 362 -27.53 -14.73 -21.91
CA LYS A 362 -28.38 -15.65 -22.69
C LYS A 362 -29.86 -15.74 -22.25
N ASN A 363 -30.33 -14.85 -21.36
CA ASN A 363 -31.70 -14.83 -20.82
C ASN A 363 -32.20 -16.20 -20.33
N LYS A 364 -31.31 -17.06 -19.82
CA LYS A 364 -31.62 -18.37 -19.26
C LYS A 364 -31.42 -18.32 -17.76
N LYS A 365 -32.15 -19.12 -17.02
CA LYS A 365 -32.03 -19.29 -15.58
C LYS A 365 -31.62 -20.71 -15.25
N GLY A 366 -30.85 -20.87 -14.16
CA GLY A 366 -30.40 -22.21 -13.81
C GLY A 366 -29.52 -22.28 -12.59
N LYS A 367 -28.78 -23.38 -12.50
CA LYS A 367 -27.82 -23.67 -11.45
C LYS A 367 -26.51 -24.15 -12.06
N VAL A 368 -25.42 -23.57 -11.63
CA VAL A 368 -24.07 -23.98 -12.00
C VAL A 368 -23.43 -24.67 -10.79
N ILE A 369 -23.01 -25.91 -10.98
CA ILE A 369 -22.36 -26.73 -9.98
C ILE A 369 -20.95 -27.00 -10.45
N ILE A 370 -19.95 -26.62 -9.65
CA ILE A 370 -18.55 -26.87 -9.94
C ILE A 370 -17.97 -27.77 -8.85
N ASP A 371 -17.30 -28.83 -9.26
CA ASP A 371 -16.70 -29.85 -8.38
C ASP A 371 -15.29 -30.20 -8.86
N SER A 372 -14.49 -30.79 -8.01
CA SER A 372 -13.18 -31.33 -8.33
C SER A 372 -13.21 -32.85 -8.16
N VAL A 373 -12.80 -33.56 -9.20
CA VAL A 373 -12.74 -35.05 -9.20
C VAL A 373 -11.38 -35.45 -9.74
N LYS A 374 -10.54 -36.06 -8.90
CA LYS A 374 -9.18 -36.51 -9.28
C LYS A 374 -8.38 -35.40 -9.98
N GLU A 375 -8.25 -34.27 -9.31
CA GLU A 375 -7.54 -33.05 -9.80
C GLU A 375 -8.11 -32.38 -11.05
N ASN A 376 -9.18 -32.91 -11.63
CA ASN A 376 -9.91 -32.28 -12.73
C ASN A 376 -11.12 -31.53 -12.24
N ILE A 377 -11.27 -30.29 -12.68
CA ILE A 377 -12.45 -29.46 -12.38
C ILE A 377 -13.56 -29.86 -13.37
N LYS A 378 -14.70 -30.20 -12.82
CA LYS A 378 -15.90 -30.55 -13.58
C LYS A 378 -17.02 -29.56 -13.33
N THR A 379 -17.57 -29.01 -14.39
CA THR A 379 -18.70 -28.08 -14.33
C THR A 379 -19.97 -28.74 -14.86
N LYS A 380 -21.07 -28.56 -14.14
CA LYS A 380 -22.41 -28.98 -14.56
C LYS A 380 -23.37 -27.81 -14.56
N ILE A 381 -23.93 -27.47 -15.69
CA ILE A 381 -24.95 -26.44 -15.84
C ILE A 381 -26.33 -27.13 -15.92
N ILE A 382 -27.24 -26.71 -15.06
CA ILE A 382 -28.61 -27.20 -15.00
C ILE A 382 -29.54 -26.02 -15.29
N TYR A 383 -30.16 -26.00 -16.45
CA TYR A 383 -31.14 -24.98 -16.79
C TYR A 383 -32.46 -25.24 -16.10
N LYS A 384 -33.14 -24.22 -15.61
CA LYS A 384 -34.55 -24.34 -15.23
C LYS A 384 -35.35 -24.53 -16.49
N LYS A 385 -36.23 -25.55 -16.48
CA LYS A 385 -37.22 -25.71 -17.56
C LYS A 385 -38.06 -24.44 -17.58
N GLY A 386 -38.13 -23.80 -18.75
CA GLY A 386 -38.89 -22.57 -18.91
C GLY A 386 -40.37 -22.81 -18.55
N GLU A 387 -40.92 -21.83 -17.84
CA GLU A 387 -42.34 -21.56 -17.83
C GLU A 387 -42.76 -20.96 -19.17
#